data_1774fd400a280c8d57e9bb92a6e0760d
#
_entry.id   1774fd400a280c8d57e9bb92a6e0760d
#
_cell.length_a   1.000
_cell.length_b   1.000
_cell.length_c   1.000
_cell.angle_alpha   90.00
_cell.angle_beta   90.00
_cell.angle_gamma   90.00
#
_symmetry.space_group_name_H-M   'P 1'
#
loop_
_entity.id
_entity.type
_entity.pdbx_description
1 polymer ?
#
loop_
_entity_poly.entity_id
_entity_poly.type
_entity_poly.pdbx_seq_one_letter_code
_entity_poly.pdbx_strand_id
1 'polypeptide(L)'
;MSIAYSPTENKGRESVKHLCTDDSWFFAPTTFPGCETPLDYADSHSKVMSAISDLHIVQFDQAWAKDGHVLLRYTAEGSHCGKPHNGIEATGRHAKWGAAAIFEVKDGKVHSFTKDWDKLHMWQQLGWMKPENDAVDYA
;
A
#
# COMPACT_ATOMS: atom_id res chain seq x y z
N MET A 1 7.38 5.25 -3.26
CA MET A 1 6.01 4.71 -3.43
C MET A 1 5.81 4.09 -4.82
N SER A 2 6.18 4.75 -5.89
CA SER A 2 5.99 4.24 -7.26
C SER A 2 6.53 2.82 -7.48
N ILE A 3 7.71 2.50 -6.94
CA ILE A 3 8.29 1.15 -7.04
C ILE A 3 7.40 0.12 -6.35
N ALA A 4 6.87 0.42 -5.16
CA ALA A 4 6.02 -0.51 -4.41
C ALA A 4 4.77 -0.92 -5.19
N TYR A 5 4.25 -0.03 -6.04
CA TYR A 5 3.08 -0.26 -6.89
C TYR A 5 3.43 -0.68 -8.33
N SER A 6 4.67 -1.04 -8.58
CA SER A 6 5.10 -1.47 -9.92
C SER A 6 5.31 -2.99 -9.94
N PRO A 7 4.50 -3.75 -10.69
CA PRO A 7 4.68 -5.20 -10.82
C PRO A 7 6.03 -5.61 -11.42
N THR A 8 6.66 -4.70 -12.16
CA THR A 8 7.95 -4.95 -12.80
C THR A 8 9.13 -4.57 -11.91
N GLU A 9 8.99 -3.59 -11.01
CA GLU A 9 10.06 -3.06 -10.17
C GLU A 9 10.05 -3.62 -8.76
N ASN A 10 8.88 -3.85 -8.16
CA ASN A 10 8.80 -4.42 -6.81
C ASN A 10 9.01 -5.94 -6.84
N LYS A 11 10.23 -6.33 -6.52
CA LYS A 11 10.64 -7.73 -6.33
C LYS A 11 10.83 -8.07 -4.85
N GLY A 12 10.13 -7.37 -3.96
CA GLY A 12 10.26 -7.52 -2.53
C GLY A 12 11.34 -6.60 -1.95
N ARG A 13 11.79 -6.93 -0.75
CA ARG A 13 12.71 -6.07 0.04
C ARG A 13 13.99 -5.66 -0.68
N GLU A 14 14.58 -6.55 -1.46
CA GLU A 14 15.84 -6.26 -2.14
C GLU A 14 15.72 -5.15 -3.20
N SER A 15 14.53 -4.96 -3.77
CA SER A 15 14.29 -3.93 -4.78
C SER A 15 14.25 -2.51 -4.23
N VAL A 16 14.08 -2.35 -2.91
CA VAL A 16 13.99 -1.03 -2.25
C VAL A 16 15.09 -0.79 -1.21
N LYS A 17 15.90 -1.79 -0.91
CA LYS A 17 16.92 -1.74 0.13
C LYS A 17 17.88 -0.56 -0.03
N HIS A 18 18.32 -0.30 -1.26
CA HIS A 18 19.24 0.80 -1.59
C HIS A 18 18.61 2.20 -1.41
N LEU A 19 17.29 2.28 -1.30
CA LEU A 19 16.55 3.52 -1.12
C LEU A 19 16.28 3.84 0.36
N CYS A 20 16.61 2.94 1.27
CA CYS A 20 16.29 3.05 2.69
C CYS A 20 17.55 3.09 3.53
N THR A 21 17.49 3.80 4.66
CA THR A 21 18.56 3.74 5.66
C THR A 21 18.55 2.38 6.37
N ASP A 22 19.69 1.97 6.94
CA ASP A 22 19.82 0.67 7.61
C ASP A 22 18.93 0.55 8.85
N ASP A 23 18.64 1.67 9.51
CA ASP A 23 17.76 1.77 10.69
C ASP A 23 16.35 2.28 10.35
N SER A 24 15.95 2.16 9.08
CA SER A 24 14.64 2.61 8.64
C SER A 24 13.49 1.86 9.31
N TRP A 25 12.37 2.55 9.51
CA TRP A 25 11.18 1.97 10.11
C TRP A 25 9.90 2.37 9.37
N PHE A 26 8.87 1.57 9.56
CA PHE A 26 7.52 1.76 9.00
C PHE A 26 6.49 1.55 10.11
N PHE A 27 5.43 2.34 10.07
CA PHE A 27 4.35 2.21 11.04
C PHE A 27 2.98 2.36 10.38
N ALA A 28 2.24 1.28 10.36
CA ALA A 28 0.82 1.20 10.02
C ALA A 28 0.25 -0.14 10.57
N PRO A 29 0.19 -0.31 11.89
CA PRO A 29 0.00 -1.63 12.51
C PRO A 29 -1.36 -2.26 12.22
N THR A 30 -2.39 -1.45 12.01
CA THR A 30 -3.74 -1.96 11.72
C THR A 30 -3.86 -2.49 10.29
N THR A 31 -3.24 -1.82 9.34
CA THR A 31 -3.39 -2.14 7.91
C THR A 31 -2.28 -3.04 7.37
N PHE A 32 -1.12 -3.02 8.01
CA PHE A 32 0.04 -3.87 7.69
C PHE A 32 0.58 -4.52 8.96
N PRO A 33 -0.17 -5.44 9.59
CA PRO A 33 0.27 -6.09 10.81
C PRO A 33 1.58 -6.86 10.58
N GLY A 34 2.55 -6.67 11.47
CA GLY A 34 3.86 -7.33 11.39
C GLY A 34 4.88 -6.65 10.47
N CYS A 35 4.51 -5.58 9.76
CA CYS A 35 5.47 -4.78 8.98
C CYS A 35 6.05 -3.68 9.87
N GLU A 36 7.36 -3.71 10.08
CA GLU A 36 8.09 -2.76 10.92
C GLU A 36 9.07 -1.90 10.13
N THR A 37 9.37 -2.29 8.91
CA THR A 37 10.33 -1.58 8.03
C THR A 37 9.75 -1.35 6.63
N PRO A 38 10.32 -0.38 5.87
CA PRO A 38 9.97 -0.21 4.47
C PRO A 38 10.21 -1.47 3.62
N LEU A 39 11.16 -2.31 4.02
CA LEU A 39 11.45 -3.57 3.36
C LEU A 39 10.32 -4.58 3.57
N ASP A 40 9.80 -4.68 4.79
CA ASP A 40 8.64 -5.52 5.08
C ASP A 40 7.40 -5.06 4.32
N TYR A 41 7.22 -3.75 4.20
CA TYR A 41 6.15 -3.16 3.40
C TYR A 41 6.27 -3.57 1.92
N ALA A 42 7.46 -3.51 1.34
CA ALA A 42 7.70 -3.93 -0.05
C ALA A 42 7.37 -5.41 -0.26
N ASP A 43 7.78 -6.27 0.67
CA ASP A 43 7.45 -7.71 0.65
C ASP A 43 5.94 -7.94 0.72
N SER A 44 5.26 -7.28 1.66
CA SER A 44 3.81 -7.39 1.84
C SER A 44 3.07 -6.91 0.59
N HIS A 45 3.47 -5.79 0.03
CA HIS A 45 2.86 -5.21 -1.16
C HIS A 45 3.05 -6.08 -2.41
N SER A 46 4.23 -6.71 -2.53
CA SER A 46 4.51 -7.67 -3.59
C SER A 46 3.53 -8.86 -3.57
N LYS A 47 3.17 -9.34 -2.38
CA LYS A 47 2.17 -10.41 -2.23
C LYS A 47 0.78 -9.96 -2.66
N VAL A 48 0.38 -8.75 -2.29
CA VAL A 48 -0.92 -8.19 -2.72
C VAL A 48 -0.98 -8.07 -4.24
N MET A 49 0.11 -7.64 -4.88
CA MET A 49 0.17 -7.53 -6.34
C MET A 49 0.12 -8.89 -7.06
N SER A 50 0.40 -9.99 -6.39
CA SER A 50 0.20 -11.32 -6.98
C SER A 50 -1.28 -11.66 -7.15
N ALA A 51 -2.14 -11.13 -6.29
CA ALA A 51 -3.59 -11.26 -6.38
C ALA A 51 -4.21 -10.17 -7.26
N ILE A 52 -3.71 -8.94 -7.14
CA ILE A 52 -4.17 -7.77 -7.89
C ILE A 52 -3.07 -7.41 -8.89
N SER A 53 -3.00 -8.15 -9.99
CA SER A 53 -1.88 -8.08 -10.94
C SER A 53 -1.84 -6.78 -11.75
N ASP A 54 -2.94 -6.05 -11.81
CA ASP A 54 -3.06 -4.73 -12.45
C ASP A 54 -3.00 -3.56 -11.45
N LEU A 55 -2.62 -3.83 -10.21
CA LEU A 55 -2.51 -2.79 -9.17
C LEU A 55 -1.55 -1.69 -9.61
N HIS A 56 -2.03 -0.46 -9.57
CA HIS A 56 -1.24 0.72 -9.92
C HIS A 56 -1.74 1.98 -9.22
N ILE A 57 -0.87 2.97 -9.14
CA ILE A 57 -1.23 4.32 -8.72
C ILE A 57 -1.83 5.05 -9.94
N VAL A 58 -3.07 5.50 -9.80
CA VAL A 58 -3.76 6.28 -10.84
C VAL A 58 -3.16 7.68 -10.93
N GLN A 59 -2.97 8.31 -9.76
CA GLN A 59 -2.41 9.66 -9.67
C GLN A 59 -1.90 9.94 -8.26
N PHE A 60 -0.93 10.84 -8.17
CA PHE A 60 -0.57 11.50 -6.93
C PHE A 60 -1.43 12.77 -6.81
N ASP A 61 -2.41 12.73 -5.93
CA ASP A 61 -3.37 13.84 -5.74
C ASP A 61 -2.70 15.05 -5.12
N GLN A 62 -1.75 14.81 -4.21
CA GLN A 62 -0.96 15.83 -3.52
C GLN A 62 0.43 15.31 -3.23
N ALA A 63 1.43 16.17 -3.36
CA ALA A 63 2.81 15.90 -2.97
C ALA A 63 3.41 17.17 -2.38
N TRP A 64 3.93 17.07 -1.17
CA TRP A 64 4.52 18.17 -0.42
C TRP A 64 5.85 17.73 0.17
N ALA A 65 6.84 18.60 0.14
CA ALA A 65 8.14 18.35 0.76
C ALA A 65 8.52 19.57 1.61
N LYS A 66 8.91 19.31 2.86
CA LYS A 66 9.36 20.31 3.81
C LYS A 66 10.16 19.68 4.93
N ASP A 67 11.27 20.30 5.32
CA ASP A 67 12.07 19.92 6.49
C ASP A 67 12.43 18.42 6.52
N GLY A 68 12.89 17.89 5.41
CA GLY A 68 13.28 16.47 5.30
C GLY A 68 12.10 15.49 5.27
N HIS A 69 10.88 15.98 5.12
CA HIS A 69 9.68 15.15 5.05
C HIS A 69 9.02 15.29 3.69
N VAL A 70 8.40 14.19 3.25
CA VAL A 70 7.57 14.15 2.03
C VAL A 70 6.20 13.60 2.40
N LEU A 71 5.16 14.36 2.11
CA LEU A 71 3.77 13.93 2.21
C LEU A 71 3.26 13.59 0.81
N LEU A 72 2.73 12.37 0.66
CA LEU A 72 2.04 11.94 -0.55
C LEU A 72 0.60 11.59 -0.23
N ARG A 73 -0.33 12.10 -1.03
CA ARG A 73 -1.69 11.59 -1.11
C ARG A 73 -1.90 11.07 -2.52
N TYR A 74 -2.38 9.84 -2.65
CA TYR A 74 -2.52 9.20 -3.95
C TYR A 74 -3.77 8.33 -4.02
N THR A 75 -4.19 8.06 -5.25
CA THR A 75 -5.28 7.15 -5.57
C THR A 75 -4.70 5.93 -6.28
N ALA A 76 -5.09 4.75 -5.83
CA ALA A 76 -4.69 3.49 -6.44
C ALA A 76 -5.92 2.68 -6.84
N GLU A 77 -5.76 1.78 -7.80
CA GLU A 77 -6.81 0.87 -8.23
C GLU A 77 -6.25 -0.45 -8.73
N GLY A 78 -7.11 -1.47 -8.79
CA GLY A 78 -6.78 -2.76 -9.33
C GLY A 78 -7.92 -3.76 -9.18
N SER A 79 -7.78 -4.92 -9.81
CA SER A 79 -8.81 -5.97 -9.84
C SER A 79 -8.23 -7.30 -9.37
N HIS A 80 -9.01 -8.05 -8.61
CA HIS A 80 -8.62 -9.39 -8.16
C HIS A 80 -8.81 -10.40 -9.30
N CYS A 81 -7.85 -10.45 -10.21
CA CYS A 81 -7.81 -11.37 -11.35
C CYS A 81 -6.59 -12.31 -11.32
N GLY A 82 -5.73 -12.18 -10.32
CA GLY A 82 -4.53 -12.99 -10.16
C GLY A 82 -4.70 -14.18 -9.23
N LYS A 83 -3.73 -14.42 -8.38
CA LYS A 83 -3.73 -15.55 -7.44
C LYS A 83 -4.79 -15.38 -6.35
N PRO A 84 -5.24 -16.49 -5.73
CA PRO A 84 -6.08 -16.41 -4.54
C PRO A 84 -5.43 -15.58 -3.43
N HIS A 85 -6.25 -14.86 -2.67
CA HIS A 85 -5.82 -14.09 -1.52
C HIS A 85 -6.45 -14.67 -0.24
N ASN A 86 -5.62 -15.12 0.69
CA ASN A 86 -6.08 -15.75 1.95
C ASN A 86 -7.19 -16.80 1.75
N GLY A 87 -7.04 -17.65 0.73
CA GLY A 87 -8.02 -18.69 0.40
C GLY A 87 -9.23 -18.19 -0.40
N ILE A 88 -9.29 -16.91 -0.76
CA ILE A 88 -10.34 -16.35 -1.59
C ILE A 88 -9.90 -16.40 -3.05
N GLU A 89 -10.61 -17.19 -3.86
CA GLU A 89 -10.38 -17.24 -5.30
C GLU A 89 -10.60 -15.89 -5.97
N ALA A 90 -9.99 -15.68 -7.13
CA ALA A 90 -10.11 -14.44 -7.89
C ALA A 90 -11.59 -14.05 -8.08
N THR A 91 -11.96 -12.90 -7.49
CA THR A 91 -13.35 -12.42 -7.54
C THR A 91 -13.68 -11.69 -8.84
N GLY A 92 -12.66 -11.26 -9.59
CA GLY A 92 -12.80 -10.43 -10.78
C GLY A 92 -13.27 -9.01 -10.51
N ARG A 93 -13.44 -8.63 -9.22
CA ARG A 93 -13.97 -7.33 -8.84
C ARG A 93 -12.87 -6.27 -8.82
N HIS A 94 -13.27 -5.05 -9.14
CA HIS A 94 -12.41 -3.87 -9.17
C HIS A 94 -12.55 -3.05 -7.91
N ALA A 95 -11.43 -2.49 -7.42
CA ALA A 95 -11.41 -1.57 -6.30
C ALA A 95 -10.58 -0.33 -6.62
N LYS A 96 -10.99 0.80 -6.06
CA LYS A 96 -10.28 2.06 -6.12
C LYS A 96 -10.29 2.69 -4.73
N TRP A 97 -9.15 3.17 -4.27
CA TRP A 97 -9.02 3.72 -2.92
C TRP A 97 -8.00 4.83 -2.84
N GLY A 98 -8.12 5.65 -1.81
CA GLY A 98 -7.16 6.69 -1.48
C GLY A 98 -6.21 6.25 -0.38
N ALA A 99 -5.02 6.83 -0.38
CA ALA A 99 -4.01 6.63 0.64
C ALA A 99 -3.19 7.89 0.87
N ALA A 100 -2.65 8.03 2.07
CA ALA A 100 -1.69 9.06 2.43
C ALA A 100 -0.48 8.43 3.10
N ALA A 101 0.70 8.92 2.78
CA ALA A 101 1.95 8.47 3.41
C ALA A 101 2.83 9.68 3.72
N ILE A 102 3.48 9.63 4.88
CA ILE A 102 4.45 10.65 5.31
C ILE A 102 5.80 9.96 5.42
N PHE A 103 6.77 10.45 4.64
CA PHE A 103 8.14 9.95 4.63
C PHE A 103 9.06 10.91 5.34
N GLU A 104 10.00 10.39 6.12
CA GLU A 104 11.18 11.11 6.58
C GLU A 104 12.38 10.68 5.73
N VAL A 105 13.10 11.63 5.17
CA VAL A 105 14.25 11.39 4.30
C VAL A 105 15.52 11.88 5.00
N LYS A 106 16.52 11.02 5.07
CA LYS A 106 17.86 11.33 5.59
C LYS A 106 18.92 10.93 4.58
N ASP A 107 19.84 11.85 4.26
CA ASP A 107 20.93 11.60 3.32
C ASP A 107 20.47 11.02 1.96
N GLY A 108 19.32 11.52 1.46
CA GLY A 108 18.75 11.06 0.20
C GLY A 108 18.05 9.70 0.25
N LYS A 109 17.88 9.12 1.44
CA LYS A 109 17.24 7.81 1.64
C LYS A 109 16.03 7.91 2.56
N VAL A 110 15.08 7.00 2.37
CA VAL A 110 13.92 6.86 3.26
C VAL A 110 14.40 6.34 4.60
N HIS A 111 14.21 7.14 5.65
CA HIS A 111 14.47 6.75 7.03
C HIS A 111 13.23 6.16 7.68
N SER A 112 12.06 6.72 7.39
CA SER A 112 10.81 6.20 7.89
C SER A 112 9.64 6.57 7.00
N PHE A 113 8.54 5.84 7.11
CA PHE A 113 7.26 6.33 6.68
C PHE A 113 6.09 5.70 7.47
N THR A 114 5.00 6.44 7.50
CA THR A 114 3.70 6.00 8.00
C THR A 114 2.71 6.03 6.84
N LYS A 115 1.70 5.19 6.90
CA LYS A 115 0.68 5.13 5.86
C LYS A 115 -0.70 4.97 6.48
N ASP A 116 -1.62 5.81 6.01
CA ASP A 116 -3.03 5.73 6.33
C ASP A 116 -3.83 5.56 5.04
N TRP A 117 -4.72 4.58 5.00
CA TRP A 117 -5.49 4.28 3.80
C TRP A 117 -6.76 3.50 4.12
N ASP A 118 -7.68 3.49 3.18
CA ASP A 118 -8.98 2.88 3.33
C ASP A 118 -8.96 1.39 2.94
N LYS A 119 -8.29 0.58 3.75
CA LYS A 119 -8.18 -0.87 3.53
C LYS A 119 -9.54 -1.55 3.57
N LEU A 120 -10.42 -1.16 4.48
CA LEU A 120 -11.76 -1.74 4.59
C LEU A 120 -12.55 -1.51 3.30
N HIS A 121 -12.55 -0.31 2.78
CA HIS A 121 -13.23 0.02 1.53
C HIS A 121 -12.68 -0.76 0.34
N MET A 122 -11.35 -0.90 0.23
CA MET A 122 -10.71 -1.74 -0.78
C MET A 122 -11.19 -3.19 -0.67
N TRP A 123 -11.17 -3.77 0.52
CA TRP A 123 -11.58 -5.16 0.75
C TRP A 123 -13.05 -5.40 0.42
N GLN A 124 -13.93 -4.48 0.80
CA GLN A 124 -15.35 -4.55 0.46
C GLN A 124 -15.57 -4.50 -1.05
N GLN A 125 -14.91 -3.61 -1.76
CA GLN A 125 -15.00 -3.51 -3.22
C GLN A 125 -14.51 -4.79 -3.91
N LEU A 126 -13.43 -5.39 -3.44
CA LEU A 126 -12.86 -6.62 -4.00
C LEU A 126 -13.68 -7.88 -3.67
N GLY A 127 -14.63 -7.78 -2.74
CA GLY A 127 -15.38 -8.93 -2.26
C GLY A 127 -14.61 -9.80 -1.27
N TRP A 128 -13.55 -9.29 -0.65
CA TRP A 128 -12.78 -9.99 0.38
C TRP A 128 -13.42 -9.89 1.75
N MET A 129 -14.35 -8.98 1.90
CA MET A 129 -15.10 -8.76 3.12
C MET A 129 -16.54 -8.36 2.76
N LYS A 130 -17.51 -8.93 3.43
CA LYS A 130 -18.90 -8.53 3.24
C LYS A 130 -19.10 -7.10 3.72
N PRO A 131 -19.84 -6.25 2.99
CA PRO A 131 -20.29 -4.99 3.52
C PRO A 131 -21.12 -5.29 4.77
N GLU A 132 -20.76 -4.71 5.90
CA GLU A 132 -21.62 -4.76 7.07
C GLU A 132 -22.73 -3.75 6.82
N ASN A 133 -23.93 -4.26 6.55
CA ASN A 133 -25.08 -3.42 6.27
C ASN A 133 -25.42 -2.48 7.45
N ASP A 134 -25.00 -2.87 8.64
CA ASP A 134 -25.26 -2.14 9.87
C ASP A 134 -24.21 -1.03 10.11
N ALA A 135 -23.10 -1.03 9.40
CA ALA A 135 -22.07 -0.01 9.50
C ALA A 135 -22.47 1.31 8.79
N VAL A 136 -23.51 1.27 8.00
CA VAL A 136 -23.96 2.44 7.21
C VAL A 136 -24.59 3.52 8.08
N ASP A 137 -24.99 3.18 9.29
CA ASP A 137 -25.69 4.08 10.20
C ASP A 137 -24.75 4.87 11.14
N TYR A 138 -23.46 4.90 10.86
CA TYR A 138 -22.51 5.75 11.58
C TYR A 138 -22.49 7.20 11.10
N ALA A 139 -23.43 7.57 10.30
CA ALA A 139 -23.54 8.95 9.85
C ALA A 139 -23.99 9.87 10.98
#